data_ed7282fedd5450d307507574d5861654
#
_entry.id   ed7282fedd5450d307507574d5861654
#
_cell.length_a   1.000
_cell.length_b   1.000
_cell.length_c   1.000
_cell.angle_alpha   90.00
_cell.angle_beta   90.00
_cell.angle_gamma   90.00
#
_symmetry.space_group_name_H-M   'P 1'
#
loop_
_entity.id
_entity.type
_entity.pdbx_description
1 polymer ?
#
loop_
_entity_poly.entity_id
_entity_poly.type
_entity_poly.pdbx_seq_one_letter_code
_entity_poly.pdbx_strand_id
1 'polypeptide(L)'
;MTLSSEDREAWLARWREGRTHFHLDQVHPTLMRYIDQTPLGGRILVPLCGKSLDLGWLNDQGYEVVGVELSEQAVSELFEQLEVEPIRTRDGPFEIWQSPGLSVYVGDIFELTANSVGTFDTIWDRAALIALNPTDRARYAPHVSSFLKKDSTVLLSVLVLSLIHI
;
A
#
# COMPACT_ATOMS: atom_id res chain seq x y z
N MET A 1 -2.05 11.99 13.78
CA MET A 1 -0.63 12.03 14.20
C MET A 1 0.18 11.30 13.14
N THR A 2 1.13 11.97 12.56
CA THR A 2 2.00 11.47 11.48
C THR A 2 3.08 10.51 11.99
N LEU A 3 3.82 9.88 11.08
CA LEU A 3 5.09 9.22 11.40
C LEU A 3 6.06 10.23 12.04
N SER A 4 6.94 9.75 12.91
CA SER A 4 8.03 10.57 13.41
C SER A 4 8.93 11.02 12.25
N SER A 5 9.60 12.15 12.40
CA SER A 5 10.55 12.63 11.38
C SER A 5 11.71 11.63 11.18
N GLU A 6 12.12 10.93 12.24
CA GLU A 6 13.16 9.92 12.20
C GLU A 6 12.72 8.67 11.41
N ASP A 7 11.53 8.15 11.68
CA ASP A 7 11.00 6.99 10.95
C ASP A 7 10.73 7.31 9.47
N ARG A 8 10.18 8.52 9.22
CA ARG A 8 9.98 9.00 7.86
C ARG A 8 11.31 9.04 7.09
N GLU A 9 12.34 9.65 7.66
CA GLU A 9 13.65 9.75 7.01
C GLU A 9 14.31 8.38 6.85
N ALA A 10 14.16 7.47 7.81
CA ALA A 10 14.68 6.13 7.71
C ALA A 10 14.06 5.34 6.53
N TRP A 11 12.75 5.49 6.31
CA TRP A 11 12.09 4.87 5.16
C TRP A 11 12.53 5.48 3.84
N LEU A 12 12.59 6.79 3.73
CA LEU A 12 13.03 7.48 2.53
C LEU A 12 14.49 7.13 2.18
N ALA A 13 15.35 7.01 3.20
CA ALA A 13 16.73 6.59 3.01
C ALA A 13 16.85 5.17 2.42
N ARG A 14 16.00 4.23 2.83
CA ARG A 14 15.99 2.87 2.26
C ARG A 14 15.75 2.89 0.75
N TRP A 15 14.82 3.71 0.28
CA TRP A 15 14.56 3.85 -1.15
C TRP A 15 15.74 4.50 -1.88
N ARG A 16 16.30 5.58 -1.34
CA ARG A 16 17.48 6.25 -1.93
C ARG A 16 18.70 5.34 -2.04
N GLU A 17 18.89 4.47 -1.06
CA GLU A 17 20.04 3.57 -0.96
C GLU A 17 19.81 2.20 -1.61
N GLY A 18 18.64 1.97 -2.18
CA GLY A 18 18.29 0.69 -2.82
C GLY A 18 18.15 -0.48 -1.83
N ARG A 19 17.94 -0.20 -0.53
CA ARG A 19 17.72 -1.21 0.51
C ARG A 19 16.27 -1.67 0.53
N THR A 20 15.84 -2.30 -0.57
CA THR A 20 14.43 -2.67 -0.83
C THR A 20 14.25 -4.19 -0.93
N HIS A 21 14.86 -4.96 -0.03
CA HIS A 21 14.78 -6.42 0.00
C HIS A 21 13.36 -6.96 0.17
N PHE A 22 12.44 -6.14 0.63
CA PHE A 22 11.02 -6.46 0.73
C PHE A 22 10.29 -6.43 -0.61
N HIS A 23 10.89 -5.81 -1.64
CA HIS A 23 10.30 -5.78 -2.99
C HIS A 23 10.41 -7.15 -3.67
N LEU A 24 9.30 -7.57 -4.31
CA LEU A 24 9.26 -8.78 -5.13
C LEU A 24 9.27 -8.43 -6.61
N ASP A 25 9.98 -9.20 -7.41
CA ASP A 25 10.04 -9.08 -8.87
C ASP A 25 8.83 -9.72 -9.57
N GLN A 26 7.84 -10.12 -8.81
CA GLN A 26 6.60 -10.75 -9.28
C GLN A 26 5.41 -10.34 -8.42
N VAL A 27 4.21 -10.58 -8.93
CA VAL A 27 2.97 -10.44 -8.15
C VAL A 27 3.00 -11.41 -6.97
N HIS A 28 2.54 -10.96 -5.81
CA HIS A 28 2.60 -11.75 -4.60
C HIS A 28 1.75 -13.02 -4.73
N PRO A 29 2.31 -14.22 -4.54
CA PRO A 29 1.60 -15.49 -4.75
C PRO A 29 0.33 -15.63 -3.87
N THR A 30 0.39 -15.13 -2.64
CA THR A 30 -0.77 -15.14 -1.73
C THR A 30 -1.92 -14.27 -2.26
N LEU A 31 -1.61 -13.11 -2.84
CA LEU A 31 -2.60 -12.26 -3.46
C LEU A 31 -3.31 -12.99 -4.61
N MET A 32 -2.54 -13.55 -5.53
CA MET A 32 -3.07 -14.30 -6.67
C MET A 32 -3.95 -15.47 -6.23
N ARG A 33 -3.60 -16.12 -5.12
CA ARG A 33 -4.33 -17.28 -4.61
C ARG A 33 -5.67 -16.93 -3.96
N TYR A 34 -5.78 -15.75 -3.33
CA TYR A 34 -6.93 -15.42 -2.49
C TYR A 34 -7.75 -14.24 -2.99
N ILE A 35 -7.38 -13.61 -4.10
CA ILE A 35 -8.08 -12.43 -4.61
C ILE A 35 -9.54 -12.72 -4.98
N ASP A 36 -9.86 -13.93 -5.41
CA ASP A 36 -11.21 -14.36 -5.76
C ASP A 36 -12.17 -14.42 -4.55
N GLN A 37 -11.64 -14.34 -3.33
CA GLN A 37 -12.44 -14.18 -2.11
C GLN A 37 -12.92 -12.75 -1.87
N THR A 38 -12.55 -11.82 -2.74
CA THR A 38 -12.95 -10.42 -2.69
C THR A 38 -13.98 -10.11 -3.76
N PRO A 39 -14.83 -9.07 -3.59
CA PRO A 39 -15.80 -8.68 -4.61
C PRO A 39 -15.11 -8.28 -5.92
N LEU A 40 -15.50 -8.88 -7.03
CA LEU A 40 -14.98 -8.53 -8.35
C LEU A 40 -15.26 -7.05 -8.68
N GLY A 41 -14.25 -6.37 -9.23
CA GLY A 41 -14.35 -4.96 -9.63
C GLY A 41 -14.47 -3.98 -8.48
N GLY A 42 -14.27 -4.43 -7.24
CA GLY A 42 -14.30 -3.59 -6.04
C GLY A 42 -13.10 -2.65 -5.93
N ARG A 43 -13.15 -1.80 -4.91
CA ARG A 43 -12.04 -0.88 -4.55
C ARG A 43 -11.09 -1.55 -3.58
N ILE A 44 -9.81 -1.52 -3.88
CA ILE A 44 -8.76 -2.13 -3.06
C ILE A 44 -7.78 -1.06 -2.60
N LEU A 45 -7.54 -0.99 -1.29
CA LEU A 45 -6.47 -0.20 -0.69
C LEU A 45 -5.22 -1.06 -0.51
N VAL A 46 -4.09 -0.54 -0.92
CA VAL A 46 -2.76 -1.15 -0.72
C VAL A 46 -1.90 -0.17 0.08
N PRO A 47 -1.87 -0.29 1.41
CA PRO A 47 -1.06 0.58 2.27
C PRO A 47 0.44 0.30 2.11
N LEU A 48 1.26 1.35 2.21
CA LEU A 48 2.72 1.24 2.12
C LEU A 48 3.15 0.43 0.89
N CYS A 49 2.58 0.80 -0.27
CA CYS A 49 2.59 -0.06 -1.46
C CYS A 49 3.96 -0.16 -2.15
N GLY A 50 4.88 0.75 -1.86
CA GLY A 50 6.16 0.80 -2.59
C GLY A 50 5.95 0.88 -4.10
N LYS A 51 6.73 0.11 -4.81
CA LYS A 51 6.63 -0.12 -6.26
C LYS A 51 6.10 -1.52 -6.60
N SER A 52 5.23 -2.06 -5.76
CA SER A 52 4.73 -3.43 -5.89
C SER A 52 4.02 -3.66 -7.22
N LEU A 53 4.37 -4.74 -7.89
CA LEU A 53 3.69 -5.21 -9.11
C LEU A 53 2.23 -5.63 -8.85
N ASP A 54 1.87 -5.82 -7.61
CA ASP A 54 0.50 -6.16 -7.20
C ASP A 54 -0.51 -5.10 -7.65
N LEU A 55 -0.13 -3.81 -7.62
CA LEU A 55 -1.05 -2.71 -7.98
C LEU A 55 -1.44 -2.79 -9.46
N GLY A 56 -0.47 -2.95 -10.36
CA GLY A 56 -0.74 -3.10 -11.78
C GLY A 56 -1.55 -4.36 -12.09
N TRP A 57 -1.19 -5.47 -11.46
CA TRP A 57 -1.91 -6.72 -11.64
C TRP A 57 -3.36 -6.63 -11.16
N LEU A 58 -3.62 -6.04 -10.00
CA LEU A 58 -4.99 -5.83 -9.50
C LEU A 58 -5.80 -4.95 -10.45
N ASN A 59 -5.19 -3.88 -10.97
CA ASN A 59 -5.85 -3.02 -11.95
C ASN A 59 -6.20 -3.78 -13.24
N ASP A 60 -5.29 -4.62 -13.73
CA ASP A 60 -5.52 -5.48 -14.90
C ASP A 60 -6.62 -6.53 -14.68
N GLN A 61 -6.84 -6.94 -13.42
CA GLN A 61 -7.97 -7.79 -13.04
C GLN A 61 -9.31 -7.05 -12.94
N GLY A 62 -9.33 -5.74 -13.16
CA GLY A 62 -10.54 -4.93 -13.16
C GLY A 62 -10.88 -4.27 -11.82
N TYR A 63 -9.98 -4.28 -10.84
CA TYR A 63 -10.16 -3.58 -9.58
C TYR A 63 -9.79 -2.10 -9.70
N GLU A 64 -10.49 -1.27 -8.95
CA GLU A 64 -10.05 0.10 -8.67
C GLU A 64 -9.03 0.07 -7.52
N VAL A 65 -7.81 0.43 -7.81
CA VAL A 65 -6.68 0.30 -6.87
C VAL A 65 -6.25 1.65 -6.35
N VAL A 66 -6.13 1.77 -5.04
CA VAL A 66 -5.55 2.93 -4.37
C VAL A 66 -4.35 2.47 -3.54
N GLY A 67 -3.18 2.97 -3.90
CA GLY A 67 -1.95 2.81 -3.13
C GLY A 67 -1.67 4.02 -2.26
N VAL A 68 -0.95 3.82 -1.16
CA VAL A 68 -0.37 4.89 -0.34
C VAL A 68 1.09 4.58 -0.11
N GLU A 69 1.95 5.52 -0.45
CA GLU A 69 3.40 5.35 -0.32
C GLU A 69 4.06 6.68 0.07
N LEU A 70 4.98 6.61 1.01
CA LEU A 70 5.70 7.78 1.50
C LEU A 70 6.76 8.28 0.51
N SER A 71 7.38 7.35 -0.22
CA SER A 71 8.48 7.63 -1.14
C SER A 71 7.99 7.97 -2.54
N GLU A 72 8.17 9.22 -2.97
CA GLU A 72 7.92 9.63 -4.35
C GLU A 72 8.77 8.84 -5.35
N GLN A 73 10.01 8.51 -4.98
CA GLN A 73 10.90 7.67 -5.80
C GLN A 73 10.27 6.30 -6.07
N ALA A 74 9.73 5.64 -5.04
CA ALA A 74 9.07 4.34 -5.20
C ALA A 74 7.88 4.43 -6.15
N VAL A 75 7.08 5.49 -6.04
CA VAL A 75 5.92 5.71 -6.91
C VAL A 75 6.34 6.01 -8.35
N SER A 76 7.41 6.80 -8.54
CA SER A 76 8.00 7.02 -9.88
C SER A 76 8.42 5.70 -10.52
N GLU A 77 9.16 4.88 -9.79
CA GLU A 77 9.59 3.57 -10.27
C GLU A 77 8.42 2.62 -10.55
N LEU A 78 7.33 2.72 -9.79
CA LEU A 78 6.10 1.97 -10.06
C LEU A 78 5.50 2.33 -11.43
N PHE A 79 5.28 3.60 -11.70
CA PHE A 79 4.69 4.04 -12.96
C PHE A 79 5.63 3.81 -14.15
N GLU A 80 6.95 3.88 -13.95
CA GLU A 80 7.94 3.48 -14.96
C GLU A 80 7.82 1.99 -15.32
N GLN A 81 7.68 1.12 -14.33
CA GLN A 81 7.46 -0.32 -14.55
C GLN A 81 6.15 -0.61 -15.27
N LEU A 82 5.11 0.17 -15.02
CA LEU A 82 3.82 0.05 -15.70
C LEU A 82 3.83 0.64 -17.12
N GLU A 83 4.90 1.35 -17.48
CA GLU A 83 5.02 2.06 -18.76
C GLU A 83 3.85 3.03 -19.00
N VAL A 84 3.41 3.71 -17.94
CA VAL A 84 2.29 4.65 -17.95
C VAL A 84 2.75 6.00 -17.41
N GLU A 85 2.46 7.07 -18.15
CA GLU A 85 2.64 8.44 -17.66
C GLU A 85 1.45 8.86 -16.79
N PRO A 86 1.65 9.07 -15.48
CA PRO A 86 0.55 9.42 -14.59
C PRO A 86 0.15 10.88 -14.70
N ILE A 87 -1.12 11.17 -14.49
CA ILE A 87 -1.59 12.51 -14.19
C ILE A 87 -1.34 12.79 -12.72
N ARG A 88 -0.69 13.90 -12.42
CA ARG A 88 -0.40 14.31 -11.05
C ARG A 88 -1.33 15.43 -10.62
N THR A 89 -1.94 15.26 -9.45
CA THR A 89 -2.79 16.26 -8.78
C THR A 89 -2.36 16.37 -7.32
N ARG A 90 -2.93 17.33 -6.59
CA ARG A 90 -2.65 17.50 -5.16
C ARG A 90 -3.96 17.64 -4.37
N ASP A 91 -4.02 16.94 -3.25
CA ASP A 91 -5.12 17.04 -2.29
C ASP A 91 -4.54 17.02 -0.86
N GLY A 92 -4.67 18.13 -0.15
CA GLY A 92 -4.10 18.31 1.19
C GLY A 92 -2.60 18.02 1.22
N PRO A 93 -2.13 17.12 2.09
CA PRO A 93 -0.73 16.76 2.22
C PRO A 93 -0.25 15.78 1.13
N PHE A 94 -1.15 15.28 0.27
CA PHE A 94 -0.83 14.27 -0.73
C PHE A 94 -0.62 14.86 -2.12
N GLU A 95 0.41 14.39 -2.81
CA GLU A 95 0.45 14.38 -4.25
C GLU A 95 -0.16 13.06 -4.73
N ILE A 96 -1.08 13.13 -5.70
CA ILE A 96 -1.81 11.96 -6.20
C ILE A 96 -1.37 11.69 -7.62
N TRP A 97 -0.84 10.49 -7.85
CA TRP A 97 -0.43 10.02 -9.18
C TRP A 97 -1.46 9.03 -9.68
N GLN A 98 -2.05 9.32 -10.85
CA GLN A 98 -3.22 8.60 -11.35
C GLN A 98 -3.05 8.12 -12.79
N SER A 99 -3.54 6.92 -13.02
CA SER A 99 -3.84 6.35 -14.33
C SER A 99 -5.22 5.68 -14.28
N PRO A 100 -5.80 5.25 -15.41
CA PRO A 100 -7.13 4.62 -15.38
C PRO A 100 -7.19 3.43 -14.38
N GLY A 101 -8.05 3.55 -13.37
CA GLY A 101 -8.27 2.53 -12.34
C GLY A 101 -7.19 2.41 -11.27
N LEU A 102 -6.15 3.22 -11.30
CA LEU A 102 -5.06 3.21 -10.33
C LEU A 102 -4.74 4.62 -9.86
N SER A 103 -4.75 4.83 -8.54
CA SER A 103 -4.31 6.06 -7.90
C SER A 103 -3.31 5.75 -6.79
N VAL A 104 -2.22 6.50 -6.71
CA VAL A 104 -1.26 6.38 -5.61
C VAL A 104 -1.12 7.73 -4.92
N TYR A 105 -1.40 7.73 -3.62
CA TYR A 105 -1.26 8.87 -2.73
C TYR A 105 0.13 8.89 -2.15
N VAL A 106 0.93 9.87 -2.56
CA VAL A 106 2.30 10.05 -2.06
C VAL A 106 2.24 10.86 -0.77
N GLY A 107 2.51 10.20 0.34
CA GLY A 107 2.43 10.82 1.66
C GLY A 107 2.34 9.79 2.80
N ASP A 108 2.07 10.30 3.99
CA ASP A 108 1.98 9.50 5.20
C ASP A 108 0.59 8.86 5.32
N ILE A 109 0.55 7.54 5.47
CA ILE A 109 -0.70 6.79 5.62
C ILE A 109 -1.58 7.33 6.77
N PHE A 110 -0.97 7.83 7.85
CA PHE A 110 -1.71 8.36 8.99
C PHE A 110 -2.40 9.71 8.73
N GLU A 111 -2.06 10.39 7.64
CA GLU A 111 -2.75 11.60 7.19
C GLU A 111 -3.91 11.31 6.24
N LEU A 112 -3.98 10.09 5.67
CA LEU A 112 -5.09 9.70 4.82
C LEU A 112 -6.35 9.45 5.66
N THR A 113 -7.49 9.87 5.16
CA THR A 113 -8.78 9.69 5.85
C THR A 113 -9.84 9.13 4.92
N ALA A 114 -10.82 8.42 5.49
CA ALA A 114 -11.96 7.94 4.72
C ALA A 114 -12.79 9.08 4.10
N ASN A 115 -12.73 10.29 4.69
CA ASN A 115 -13.39 11.47 4.12
C ASN A 115 -12.72 11.95 2.83
N SER A 116 -11.41 11.78 2.70
CA SER A 116 -10.68 12.18 1.50
C SER A 116 -10.67 11.12 0.41
N VAL A 117 -10.58 9.83 0.78
CA VAL A 117 -10.37 8.75 -0.20
C VAL A 117 -11.56 7.79 -0.32
N GLY A 118 -12.53 7.86 0.60
CA GLY A 118 -13.66 6.94 0.68
C GLY A 118 -13.31 5.64 1.41
N THR A 119 -14.21 4.67 1.27
CA THR A 119 -14.08 3.34 1.85
C THR A 119 -13.75 2.30 0.78
N PHE A 120 -13.30 1.13 1.23
CA PHE A 120 -12.81 0.07 0.35
C PHE A 120 -13.54 -1.24 0.59
N ASP A 121 -13.66 -2.02 -0.47
CA ASP A 121 -14.18 -3.40 -0.43
C ASP A 121 -13.12 -4.36 0.14
N THR A 122 -11.86 -4.06 -0.14
CA THR A 122 -10.73 -4.90 0.27
C THR A 122 -9.54 -4.05 0.65
N ILE A 123 -8.79 -4.51 1.65
CA ILE A 123 -7.44 -4.02 1.95
C ILE A 123 -6.47 -5.15 1.68
N TRP A 124 -5.46 -4.91 0.84
CA TRP A 124 -4.32 -5.79 0.67
C TRP A 124 -3.12 -5.25 1.44
N ASP A 125 -2.89 -5.81 2.62
CA ASP A 125 -1.74 -5.48 3.48
C ASP A 125 -0.64 -6.53 3.31
N ARG A 126 0.32 -6.20 2.49
CA ARG A 126 1.51 -6.99 2.31
C ARG A 126 2.67 -6.32 3.01
N ALA A 127 3.02 -6.84 4.17
CA ALA A 127 4.14 -6.39 5.00
C ALA A 127 4.03 -4.95 5.57
N ALA A 128 2.95 -4.21 5.34
CA ALA A 128 2.78 -2.87 5.91
C ALA A 128 2.73 -2.93 7.44
N LEU A 129 1.90 -3.78 7.99
CA LEU A 129 1.78 -3.94 9.44
C LEU A 129 3.11 -4.30 10.12
N ILE A 130 3.89 -5.20 9.52
CA ILE A 130 5.17 -5.65 10.11
C ILE A 130 6.32 -4.66 9.88
N ALA A 131 6.19 -3.77 8.90
CA ALA A 131 7.18 -2.74 8.61
C ALA A 131 7.25 -1.65 9.68
N LEU A 132 6.14 -1.42 10.37
CA LEU A 132 6.01 -0.36 11.37
C LEU A 132 6.61 -0.77 12.72
N ASN A 133 7.14 0.21 13.45
CA ASN A 133 7.57 -0.01 14.83
C ASN A 133 6.36 -0.34 15.73
N PRO A 134 6.55 -0.88 16.95
CA PRO A 134 5.44 -1.32 17.81
C PRO A 134 4.42 -0.20 18.14
N THR A 135 4.88 1.05 18.32
CA THR A 135 4.02 2.19 18.62
C THR A 135 3.14 2.54 17.43
N ASP A 136 3.72 2.65 16.25
CA ASP A 136 2.99 2.93 15.02
C ASP A 136 2.08 1.77 14.61
N ARG A 137 2.51 0.54 14.84
CA ARG A 137 1.68 -0.65 14.58
C ARG A 137 0.40 -0.65 15.42
N ALA A 138 0.48 -0.23 16.69
CA ALA A 138 -0.68 -0.18 17.58
C ALA A 138 -1.76 0.80 17.08
N ARG A 139 -1.35 1.91 16.45
CA ARG A 139 -2.30 2.90 15.90
C ARG A 139 -2.66 2.62 14.42
N TYR A 140 -1.84 1.87 13.71
CA TYR A 140 -2.06 1.54 12.30
C TYR A 140 -3.31 0.67 12.10
N ALA A 141 -3.47 -0.38 12.90
CA ALA A 141 -4.60 -1.29 12.76
C ALA A 141 -5.97 -0.58 12.88
N PRO A 142 -6.25 0.23 13.94
CA PRO A 142 -7.50 0.98 14.00
C PRO A 142 -7.61 2.04 12.90
N HIS A 143 -6.50 2.68 12.51
CA HIS A 143 -6.51 3.67 11.43
C HIS A 143 -6.91 3.04 10.10
N VAL A 144 -6.27 1.94 9.71
CA VAL A 144 -6.57 1.24 8.46
C VAL A 144 -7.98 0.64 8.49
N SER A 145 -8.43 0.18 9.64
CA SER A 145 -9.81 -0.29 9.82
C SER A 145 -10.86 0.79 9.55
N SER A 146 -10.52 2.07 9.69
CA SER A 146 -11.44 3.18 9.40
C SER A 146 -11.84 3.28 7.92
N PHE A 147 -11.07 2.66 7.03
CA PHE A 147 -11.38 2.59 5.60
C PHE A 147 -12.30 1.44 5.22
N LEU A 148 -12.61 0.54 6.16
CA LEU A 148 -13.48 -0.59 5.92
C LEU A 148 -14.96 -0.17 6.06
N LYS A 149 -15.79 -0.79 5.25
CA LYS A 149 -17.25 -0.76 5.37
C LYS A 149 -17.74 -2.14 5.78
N LYS A 150 -19.04 -2.28 6.01
CA LYS A 150 -19.64 -3.58 6.27
C LYS A 150 -19.33 -4.55 5.12
N ASP A 151 -18.95 -5.76 5.46
CA ASP A 151 -18.62 -6.84 4.53
C ASP A 151 -17.30 -6.65 3.74
N SER A 152 -16.45 -5.70 4.17
CA SER A 152 -15.10 -5.56 3.60
C SER A 152 -14.20 -6.73 4.00
N THR A 153 -13.26 -7.06 3.12
CA THR A 153 -12.27 -8.12 3.32
C THR A 153 -10.89 -7.52 3.58
N VAL A 154 -10.13 -8.11 4.48
CA VAL A 154 -8.71 -7.80 4.64
C VAL A 154 -7.90 -9.03 4.29
N LEU A 155 -7.05 -8.90 3.28
CA LEU A 155 -6.01 -9.87 2.96
C LEU A 155 -4.72 -9.38 3.61
N LEU A 156 -4.21 -10.13 4.57
CA LEU A 156 -3.03 -9.77 5.35
C LEU A 156 -1.93 -10.81 5.17
N SER A 157 -0.80 -10.38 4.62
CA SER A 157 0.41 -11.20 4.53
C SER A 157 1.36 -10.85 5.67
N VAL A 158 1.64 -11.82 6.53
CA VAL A 158 2.55 -11.68 7.67
C VAL A 158 3.64 -12.74 7.63
N LEU A 159 4.74 -12.44 8.31
CA LEU A 159 5.80 -13.42 8.55
C LEU A 159 5.49 -14.20 9.83
N VAL A 160 5.44 -15.51 9.71
CA VAL A 160 5.43 -16.39 10.85
C VAL A 160 6.86 -16.89 11.07
N LEU A 161 7.51 -16.39 12.12
CA LEU A 161 8.83 -16.86 12.50
C LEU A 161 8.68 -18.12 13.35
N SER A 162 9.07 -19.24 12.79
CA SER A 162 9.23 -20.48 13.55
C SER A 162 10.58 -20.47 14.23
N LEU A 163 10.58 -20.52 15.56
CA LEU A 163 11.80 -20.80 16.31
C LEU A 163 12.11 -22.29 16.13
N ILE A 164 13.08 -22.57 15.29
CA ILE A 164 13.66 -23.91 15.25
C ILE A 164 14.60 -23.99 16.46
N HIS A 165 14.22 -24.77 17.44
CA HIS A 165 15.11 -25.14 18.52
C HIS A 165 16.15 -26.11 17.96
N ILE A 166 17.38 -25.66 17.95
CA ILE A 166 18.53 -26.47 17.63
C ILE A 166 18.98 -27.20 18.88
#